data_bfa5f34c9312394ee74bf80d61eb94c6
#
_entry.id   bfa5f34c9312394ee74bf80d61eb94c6
#
_cell.length_a   1.000
_cell.length_b   1.000
_cell.length_c   1.000
_cell.angle_alpha   90.00
_cell.angle_beta   90.00
_cell.angle_gamma   90.00
#
_symmetry.space_group_name_H-M   'P 1'
#
loop_
_entity.id
_entity.type
_entity.pdbx_description
1 polymer ?
#
loop_
_entity_poly.entity_id
_entity_poly.type
_entity_poly.pdbx_seq_one_letter_code
_entity_poly.pdbx_strand_id
1 'polypeptide(L)'
;MGNKGFLFIFNQAAGKKKKADINTLVLDRASKAGLNKDDIFLVYSTSKASSQFLIDRFSEKYRDGVVVACGGDGTVHSIGNLMIDTALTFAILPLGTGNDLYTGLYGNRSVKDQIDHIFKGKTSETDAIYIPELDLYTMNILSVGADANVVFQANDFKEKHKFLQKYAYMASIPKALQAGTAFDIGLTARKDGAELKLMDGPYILAALCNGVMYGGGFRINPDGQVNDGLLELVYVQTMPMHKILAVLYKFFAGNHEDLEELDNVICDEVVYASKDGSPMILNCDGEIYQLSTFTCQVRKLAYKRII
;
A
#
# COMPACT_ATOMS: atom_id res chain seq x y z
N MET A 1 -24.83 -17.48 -17.07
CA MET A 1 -23.79 -16.71 -16.35
C MET A 1 -23.45 -17.52 -15.13
N GLY A 2 -22.18 -17.93 -14.95
CA GLY A 2 -21.77 -18.66 -13.76
C GLY A 2 -21.99 -17.81 -12.51
N ASN A 3 -22.39 -18.40 -11.39
CA ASN A 3 -22.53 -17.70 -10.11
C ASN A 3 -21.17 -17.10 -9.71
N LYS A 4 -21.11 -15.80 -9.50
CA LYS A 4 -19.92 -15.09 -9.04
C LYS A 4 -19.78 -15.26 -7.52
N GLY A 5 -18.70 -15.89 -7.06
CA GLY A 5 -18.43 -16.07 -5.64
C GLY A 5 -17.70 -14.87 -5.03
N PHE A 6 -17.86 -14.68 -3.72
CA PHE A 6 -17.20 -13.63 -2.93
C PHE A 6 -16.55 -14.23 -1.68
N LEU A 7 -15.24 -14.09 -1.55
CA LEU A 7 -14.46 -14.56 -0.40
C LEU A 7 -13.96 -13.36 0.42
N PHE A 8 -14.57 -13.12 1.57
CA PHE A 8 -14.17 -12.08 2.52
C PHE A 8 -13.18 -12.68 3.53
N ILE A 9 -11.92 -12.25 3.49
CA ILE A 9 -10.86 -12.72 4.38
C ILE A 9 -10.60 -11.66 5.46
N PHE A 10 -10.96 -11.99 6.70
CA PHE A 10 -10.76 -11.13 7.86
C PHE A 10 -9.45 -11.47 8.57
N ASN A 11 -8.64 -10.47 8.89
CA ASN A 11 -7.51 -10.65 9.78
C ASN A 11 -8.01 -10.92 11.21
N GLN A 12 -7.53 -12.01 11.83
CA GLN A 12 -7.98 -12.41 13.17
C GLN A 12 -7.62 -11.40 14.28
N ALA A 13 -6.58 -10.59 14.10
CA ALA A 13 -6.17 -9.55 15.05
C ALA A 13 -7.16 -8.38 15.17
N ALA A 14 -8.06 -8.17 14.19
CA ALA A 14 -9.11 -7.15 14.29
C ALA A 14 -10.21 -7.56 15.29
N GLY A 15 -10.59 -6.68 16.22
CA GLY A 15 -11.44 -6.96 17.41
C GLY A 15 -12.75 -7.72 17.13
N LYS A 16 -13.06 -8.74 17.95
CA LYS A 16 -14.17 -9.70 17.78
C LYS A 16 -15.57 -9.08 17.66
N LYS A 17 -15.91 -8.03 18.42
CA LYS A 17 -17.26 -7.40 18.41
C LYS A 17 -17.58 -6.72 17.08
N LYS A 18 -16.66 -5.97 16.50
CA LYS A 18 -16.85 -5.32 15.20
C LYS A 18 -17.06 -6.32 14.05
N LYS A 19 -16.53 -7.54 14.18
CA LYS A 19 -16.59 -8.58 13.14
C LYS A 19 -17.99 -9.17 12.97
N ALA A 20 -18.72 -9.46 14.06
CA ALA A 20 -20.09 -9.99 13.99
C ALA A 20 -21.02 -9.03 13.29
N ASP A 21 -20.90 -7.72 13.57
CA ASP A 21 -21.69 -6.67 12.96
C ASP A 21 -21.38 -6.55 11.45
N ILE A 22 -20.11 -6.68 11.05
CA ILE A 22 -19.70 -6.65 9.63
C ILE A 22 -20.20 -7.89 8.89
N ASN A 23 -20.10 -9.09 9.46
CA ASN A 23 -20.62 -10.30 8.83
C ASN A 23 -22.11 -10.19 8.55
N THR A 24 -22.88 -9.72 9.54
CA THR A 24 -24.33 -9.48 9.40
C THR A 24 -24.60 -8.45 8.31
N LEU A 25 -23.82 -7.36 8.27
CA LEU A 25 -23.95 -6.32 7.25
C LEU A 25 -23.65 -6.88 5.84
N VAL A 26 -22.58 -7.66 5.67
CA VAL A 26 -22.24 -8.27 4.37
C VAL A 26 -23.38 -9.14 3.87
N LEU A 27 -23.94 -10.02 4.71
CA LEU A 27 -25.03 -10.92 4.34
C LEU A 27 -26.35 -10.16 4.04
N ASP A 28 -26.66 -9.10 4.80
CA ASP A 28 -27.80 -8.22 4.51
C ASP A 28 -27.63 -7.54 3.14
N ARG A 29 -26.45 -7.00 2.86
CA ARG A 29 -26.18 -6.33 1.58
C ARG A 29 -26.17 -7.31 0.41
N ALA A 30 -25.63 -8.52 0.58
CA ALA A 30 -25.67 -9.57 -0.43
C ALA A 30 -27.13 -9.96 -0.78
N SER A 31 -27.97 -10.14 0.24
CA SER A 31 -29.41 -10.42 0.05
C SER A 31 -30.13 -9.31 -0.72
N LYS A 32 -29.85 -8.02 -0.39
CA LYS A 32 -30.39 -6.85 -1.10
C LYS A 32 -29.89 -6.73 -2.53
N ALA A 33 -28.69 -7.22 -2.81
CA ALA A 33 -28.12 -7.30 -4.17
C ALA A 33 -28.62 -8.51 -4.97
N GLY A 34 -29.47 -9.36 -4.39
CA GLY A 34 -30.01 -10.57 -5.04
C GLY A 34 -28.96 -11.70 -5.18
N LEU A 35 -27.89 -11.67 -4.38
CA LEU A 35 -26.84 -12.69 -4.40
C LEU A 35 -27.24 -13.91 -3.56
N ASN A 36 -26.84 -15.09 -4.02
CA ASN A 36 -27.02 -16.31 -3.25
C ASN A 36 -26.06 -16.34 -2.07
N LYS A 37 -26.57 -16.63 -0.87
CA LYS A 37 -25.76 -16.71 0.35
C LYS A 37 -24.68 -17.83 0.28
N ASP A 38 -24.94 -18.89 -0.47
CA ASP A 38 -24.02 -20.00 -0.66
C ASP A 38 -22.76 -19.63 -1.49
N ASP A 39 -22.77 -18.45 -2.13
CA ASP A 39 -21.66 -17.91 -2.89
C ASP A 39 -20.90 -16.82 -2.10
N ILE A 40 -21.25 -16.58 -0.81
CA ILE A 40 -20.62 -15.60 0.08
C ILE A 40 -19.86 -16.33 1.20
N PHE A 41 -18.55 -16.22 1.22
CA PHE A 41 -17.68 -16.87 2.19
C PHE A 41 -17.07 -15.82 3.11
N LEU A 42 -17.33 -15.93 4.42
CA LEU A 42 -16.79 -15.05 5.46
C LEU A 42 -15.82 -15.85 6.30
N VAL A 43 -14.52 -15.66 6.10
CA VAL A 43 -13.48 -16.48 6.70
C VAL A 43 -12.47 -15.64 7.49
N TYR A 44 -11.80 -16.27 8.44
CA TYR A 44 -10.78 -15.64 9.26
C TYR A 44 -9.42 -16.28 8.98
N SER A 45 -8.43 -15.44 8.70
CA SER A 45 -7.07 -15.88 8.48
C SER A 45 -6.13 -15.38 9.57
N THR A 46 -5.14 -16.21 9.93
CA THR A 46 -4.11 -15.91 10.93
C THR A 46 -2.73 -15.72 10.32
N SER A 47 -2.55 -16.10 9.06
CA SER A 47 -1.25 -16.07 8.38
C SER A 47 -1.40 -15.97 6.86
N LYS A 48 -0.32 -15.58 6.17
CA LYS A 48 -0.25 -15.58 4.69
C LYS A 48 -0.57 -16.98 4.14
N ALA A 49 0.00 -18.04 4.73
CA ALA A 49 -0.24 -19.41 4.30
C ALA A 49 -1.71 -19.85 4.43
N SER A 50 -2.41 -19.44 5.51
CA SER A 50 -3.84 -19.73 5.64
C SER A 50 -4.68 -18.95 4.64
N SER A 51 -4.31 -17.72 4.33
CA SER A 51 -4.98 -16.92 3.28
C SER A 51 -4.78 -17.56 1.90
N GLN A 52 -3.56 -17.98 1.57
CA GLN A 52 -3.25 -18.67 0.31
C GLN A 52 -4.13 -19.91 0.15
N PHE A 53 -4.16 -20.81 1.16
CA PHE A 53 -4.98 -22.01 1.12
C PHE A 53 -6.47 -21.69 0.86
N LEU A 54 -7.02 -20.66 1.51
CA LEU A 54 -8.41 -20.25 1.31
C LEU A 54 -8.66 -19.72 -0.11
N ILE A 55 -7.73 -18.94 -0.66
CA ILE A 55 -7.81 -18.42 -2.02
C ILE A 55 -7.73 -19.54 -3.04
N ASP A 56 -6.80 -20.49 -2.88
CA ASP A 56 -6.64 -21.62 -3.78
C ASP A 56 -7.93 -22.48 -3.84
N ARG A 57 -8.48 -22.84 -2.68
CA ARG A 57 -9.74 -23.57 -2.58
C ARG A 57 -10.93 -22.83 -3.18
N PHE A 58 -10.95 -21.51 -3.01
CA PHE A 58 -11.99 -20.66 -3.59
C PHE A 58 -11.88 -20.59 -5.12
N SER A 59 -10.66 -20.47 -5.66
CA SER A 59 -10.39 -20.36 -7.10
C SER A 59 -10.76 -21.65 -7.88
N GLU A 60 -10.69 -22.80 -7.23
CA GLU A 60 -11.14 -24.09 -7.83
C GLU A 60 -12.63 -24.04 -8.24
N LYS A 61 -13.46 -23.35 -7.45
CA LYS A 61 -14.90 -23.24 -7.69
C LYS A 61 -15.29 -21.96 -8.47
N TYR A 62 -14.61 -20.85 -8.20
CA TYR A 62 -14.96 -19.52 -8.73
C TYR A 62 -13.76 -18.87 -9.43
N ARG A 63 -13.55 -19.20 -10.70
CA ARG A 63 -12.42 -18.66 -11.49
C ARG A 63 -12.45 -17.13 -11.61
N ASP A 64 -13.64 -16.53 -11.74
CA ASP A 64 -13.86 -15.07 -11.79
C ASP A 64 -14.36 -14.51 -10.45
N GLY A 65 -14.07 -15.20 -9.35
CA GLY A 65 -14.51 -14.81 -8.01
C GLY A 65 -13.86 -13.52 -7.52
N VAL A 66 -14.45 -12.95 -6.48
CA VAL A 66 -13.92 -11.76 -5.81
C VAL A 66 -13.34 -12.14 -4.45
N VAL A 67 -12.07 -11.81 -4.23
CA VAL A 67 -11.40 -11.94 -2.92
C VAL A 67 -11.33 -10.56 -2.27
N VAL A 68 -11.87 -10.45 -1.08
CA VAL A 68 -11.98 -9.19 -0.34
C VAL A 68 -11.05 -9.21 0.87
N ALA A 69 -10.03 -8.35 0.87
CA ALA A 69 -9.19 -8.13 2.03
C ALA A 69 -9.94 -7.27 3.07
N CYS A 70 -10.29 -7.87 4.21
CA CYS A 70 -11.05 -7.23 5.28
C CYS A 70 -10.12 -6.84 6.43
N GLY A 71 -9.51 -5.67 6.37
CA GLY A 71 -8.51 -5.24 7.34
C GLY A 71 -7.93 -3.86 7.06
N GLY A 72 -6.76 -3.59 7.63
CA GLY A 72 -5.93 -2.40 7.34
C GLY A 72 -4.85 -2.71 6.31
N ASP A 73 -3.91 -1.77 6.14
CA ASP A 73 -2.89 -1.77 5.10
C ASP A 73 -2.06 -3.06 5.05
N GLY A 74 -1.60 -3.59 6.19
CA GLY A 74 -0.87 -4.88 6.22
C GLY A 74 -1.71 -6.09 5.78
N THR A 75 -3.03 -6.10 6.04
CA THR A 75 -3.94 -7.14 5.51
C THR A 75 -4.10 -7.00 3.99
N VAL A 76 -4.23 -5.78 3.52
CA VAL A 76 -4.32 -5.44 2.09
C VAL A 76 -3.05 -5.84 1.36
N HIS A 77 -1.88 -5.48 1.90
CA HIS A 77 -0.57 -5.87 1.38
C HIS A 77 -0.41 -7.40 1.30
N SER A 78 -0.69 -8.11 2.40
CA SER A 78 -0.52 -9.56 2.47
C SER A 78 -1.43 -10.32 1.50
N ILE A 79 -2.73 -9.98 1.44
CA ILE A 79 -3.68 -10.62 0.52
C ILE A 79 -3.45 -10.14 -0.91
N GLY A 80 -3.16 -8.85 -1.13
CA GLY A 80 -2.86 -8.30 -2.44
C GLY A 80 -1.72 -9.01 -3.15
N ASN A 81 -0.63 -9.32 -2.44
CA ASN A 81 0.47 -10.13 -2.97
C ASN A 81 0.06 -11.54 -3.41
N LEU A 82 -1.00 -12.11 -2.82
CA LEU A 82 -1.56 -13.39 -3.23
C LEU A 82 -2.50 -13.29 -4.43
N MET A 83 -2.88 -12.07 -4.81
CA MET A 83 -3.77 -11.82 -5.95
C MET A 83 -3.04 -11.53 -7.25
N ILE A 84 -1.72 -11.28 -7.18
CA ILE A 84 -0.90 -11.01 -8.35
C ILE A 84 -0.96 -12.19 -9.33
N ASP A 85 -1.12 -11.89 -10.61
CA ASP A 85 -1.20 -12.85 -11.72
C ASP A 85 -2.31 -13.92 -11.56
N THR A 86 -3.33 -13.67 -10.73
CA THR A 86 -4.51 -14.54 -10.63
C THR A 86 -5.64 -14.04 -11.54
N ALA A 87 -6.56 -14.94 -11.92
CA ALA A 87 -7.78 -14.58 -12.63
C ALA A 87 -8.85 -13.95 -11.69
N LEU A 88 -8.64 -14.03 -10.38
CA LEU A 88 -9.56 -13.52 -9.37
C LEU A 88 -9.56 -11.99 -9.32
N THR A 89 -10.66 -11.41 -8.87
CA THR A 89 -10.77 -9.96 -8.66
C THR A 89 -10.46 -9.62 -7.20
N PHE A 90 -9.57 -8.67 -6.97
CA PHE A 90 -9.23 -8.16 -5.66
C PHE A 90 -10.19 -7.03 -5.23
N ALA A 91 -10.54 -7.01 -3.96
CA ALA A 91 -11.31 -5.91 -3.36
C ALA A 91 -10.84 -5.63 -1.94
N ILE A 92 -11.07 -4.41 -1.48
CA ILE A 92 -10.67 -3.96 -0.15
C ILE A 92 -11.92 -3.55 0.64
N LEU A 93 -12.05 -4.09 1.86
CA LEU A 93 -12.99 -3.61 2.87
C LEU A 93 -12.17 -2.96 4.01
N PRO A 94 -12.17 -1.62 4.12
CA PRO A 94 -11.26 -0.88 4.99
C PRO A 94 -11.70 -0.98 6.45
N LEU A 95 -11.03 -1.82 7.23
CA LEU A 95 -11.32 -2.01 8.66
C LEU A 95 -10.14 -1.61 9.56
N GLY A 96 -9.06 -1.08 8.97
CA GLY A 96 -7.88 -0.56 9.66
C GLY A 96 -8.01 0.91 10.07
N THR A 97 -6.90 1.48 10.56
CA THR A 97 -6.81 2.90 10.96
C THR A 97 -6.22 3.80 9.89
N GLY A 98 -5.31 3.29 9.05
CA GLY A 98 -4.72 4.02 7.91
C GLY A 98 -5.61 3.89 6.69
N ASN A 99 -5.59 2.71 6.07
CA ASN A 99 -6.29 2.36 4.83
C ASN A 99 -5.87 3.27 3.66
N ASP A 100 -4.58 3.53 3.54
CA ASP A 100 -4.03 4.51 2.61
C ASP A 100 -4.29 4.14 1.14
N LEU A 101 -3.97 2.90 0.73
CA LEU A 101 -4.29 2.42 -0.62
C LEU A 101 -5.78 2.52 -0.91
N TYR A 102 -6.63 2.09 0.04
CA TYR A 102 -8.08 2.18 -0.12
C TYR A 102 -8.55 3.62 -0.31
N THR A 103 -8.08 4.54 0.55
CA THR A 103 -8.47 5.95 0.51
C THR A 103 -8.00 6.63 -0.77
N GLY A 104 -6.79 6.32 -1.24
CA GLY A 104 -6.27 6.78 -2.52
C GLY A 104 -7.10 6.32 -3.71
N LEU A 105 -7.56 5.06 -3.72
CA LEU A 105 -8.31 4.48 -4.82
C LEU A 105 -9.80 4.89 -4.85
N TYR A 106 -10.43 5.03 -3.67
CA TYR A 106 -11.90 5.11 -3.56
C TYR A 106 -12.40 6.34 -2.80
N GLY A 107 -11.50 7.10 -2.18
CA GLY A 107 -11.87 8.18 -1.26
C GLY A 107 -12.51 7.65 0.03
N ASN A 108 -13.22 8.53 0.73
CA ASN A 108 -13.89 8.20 1.98
C ASN A 108 -15.31 7.65 1.73
N ARG A 109 -15.43 6.33 1.51
CA ARG A 109 -16.73 5.67 1.47
C ARG A 109 -17.04 5.01 2.81
N SER A 110 -18.33 4.93 3.15
CA SER A 110 -18.74 4.12 4.31
C SER A 110 -18.49 2.63 4.03
N VAL A 111 -18.28 1.84 5.09
CA VAL A 111 -18.13 0.37 4.95
C VAL A 111 -19.32 -0.25 4.22
N LYS A 112 -20.54 0.25 4.48
CA LYS A 112 -21.78 -0.19 3.82
C LYS A 112 -21.71 0.09 2.31
N ASP A 113 -21.37 1.31 1.92
CA ASP A 113 -21.31 1.70 0.50
C ASP A 113 -20.19 0.95 -0.23
N GLN A 114 -19.09 0.63 0.47
CA GLN A 114 -18.04 -0.17 -0.09
C GLN A 114 -18.47 -1.63 -0.34
N ILE A 115 -19.24 -2.24 0.56
CA ILE A 115 -19.81 -3.59 0.34
C ILE A 115 -20.71 -3.58 -0.90
N ASP A 116 -21.59 -2.59 -1.03
CA ASP A 116 -22.46 -2.44 -2.21
C ASP A 116 -21.66 -2.27 -3.50
N HIS A 117 -20.56 -1.53 -3.39
CA HIS A 117 -19.67 -1.30 -4.50
C HIS A 117 -18.93 -2.59 -4.94
N ILE A 118 -18.47 -3.40 -3.98
CA ILE A 118 -17.88 -4.71 -4.24
C ILE A 118 -18.87 -5.63 -4.98
N PHE A 119 -20.13 -5.65 -4.56
CA PHE A 119 -21.15 -6.49 -5.17
C PHE A 119 -21.58 -6.02 -6.58
N LYS A 120 -21.40 -4.74 -6.93
CA LYS A 120 -21.63 -4.21 -8.28
C LYS A 120 -20.69 -4.78 -9.33
N GLY A 121 -19.49 -5.20 -8.93
CA GLY A 121 -18.57 -5.97 -9.74
C GLY A 121 -17.90 -5.25 -10.92
N LYS A 122 -17.88 -3.91 -10.97
CA LYS A 122 -17.06 -3.18 -11.95
C LYS A 122 -15.60 -3.39 -11.62
N THR A 123 -14.78 -3.67 -12.63
CA THR A 123 -13.37 -4.02 -12.44
C THR A 123 -12.45 -3.23 -13.37
N SER A 124 -11.20 -3.04 -12.94
CA SER A 124 -10.08 -2.54 -13.74
C SER A 124 -8.82 -3.31 -13.39
N GLU A 125 -7.94 -3.49 -14.34
CA GLU A 125 -6.58 -3.96 -14.11
C GLU A 125 -5.78 -2.86 -13.41
N THR A 126 -4.77 -3.25 -12.63
CA THR A 126 -3.99 -2.33 -11.79
C THR A 126 -2.54 -2.80 -11.76
N ASP A 127 -1.63 -1.84 -11.78
CA ASP A 127 -0.20 -2.08 -11.73
C ASP A 127 0.26 -2.33 -10.27
N ALA A 128 1.48 -2.81 -10.12
CA ALA A 128 2.17 -2.95 -8.83
C ALA A 128 3.68 -2.70 -9.00
N ILE A 129 4.35 -2.38 -7.91
CA ILE A 129 5.82 -2.30 -7.86
C ILE A 129 6.35 -3.70 -7.51
N TYR A 130 7.20 -4.28 -8.33
CA TYR A 130 7.85 -5.56 -8.09
C TYR A 130 9.28 -5.35 -7.60
N ILE A 131 9.68 -6.09 -6.59
CA ILE A 131 11.02 -6.10 -5.99
C ILE A 131 11.60 -7.51 -6.14
N PRO A 132 12.39 -7.78 -7.20
CA PRO A 132 12.92 -9.13 -7.48
C PRO A 132 13.69 -9.75 -6.34
N GLU A 133 14.49 -8.96 -5.61
CA GLU A 133 15.36 -9.43 -4.53
C GLU A 133 14.58 -9.98 -3.32
N LEU A 134 13.30 -9.62 -3.20
CA LEU A 134 12.38 -10.08 -2.14
C LEU A 134 11.29 -11.00 -2.66
N ASP A 135 11.14 -11.15 -3.97
CA ASP A 135 9.97 -11.74 -4.63
C ASP A 135 8.67 -11.17 -4.04
N LEU A 136 8.60 -9.84 -3.99
CA LEU A 136 7.56 -9.08 -3.29
C LEU A 136 6.96 -8.00 -4.19
N TYR A 137 5.66 -7.79 -4.04
CA TYR A 137 4.94 -6.68 -4.67
C TYR A 137 4.51 -5.65 -3.64
N THR A 138 4.74 -4.38 -3.95
CA THR A 138 4.18 -3.23 -3.26
C THR A 138 3.06 -2.66 -4.11
N MET A 139 1.86 -2.55 -3.55
CA MET A 139 0.66 -2.17 -4.32
C MET A 139 0.46 -0.66 -4.37
N ASN A 140 0.97 0.05 -3.37
CA ASN A 140 0.77 1.47 -3.17
C ASN A 140 2.08 2.26 -3.32
N ILE A 141 2.90 2.31 -2.29
CA ILE A 141 4.13 3.12 -2.25
C ILE A 141 5.24 2.36 -1.53
N LEU A 142 6.41 2.35 -2.17
CA LEU A 142 7.67 1.93 -1.56
C LEU A 142 8.47 3.18 -1.22
N SER A 143 9.12 3.21 -0.07
CA SER A 143 9.99 4.34 0.30
C SER A 143 11.23 3.94 1.07
N VAL A 144 12.27 4.75 0.92
CA VAL A 144 13.54 4.68 1.67
C VAL A 144 13.86 6.07 2.19
N GLY A 145 14.29 6.17 3.44
CA GLY A 145 14.68 7.43 4.05
C GLY A 145 14.04 7.69 5.41
N ALA A 146 13.80 8.95 5.73
CA ALA A 146 13.29 9.37 7.03
C ALA A 146 11.90 8.79 7.33
N ASP A 147 11.04 8.68 6.34
CA ASP A 147 9.69 8.14 6.46
C ASP A 147 9.68 6.64 6.76
N ALA A 148 10.56 5.85 6.12
CA ALA A 148 10.75 4.45 6.45
C ALA A 148 11.21 4.28 7.91
N ASN A 149 12.08 5.15 8.39
CA ASN A 149 12.45 5.22 9.81
C ASN A 149 11.26 5.59 10.72
N VAL A 150 10.38 6.49 10.27
CA VAL A 150 9.15 6.81 11.02
C VAL A 150 8.26 5.57 11.16
N VAL A 151 8.05 4.82 10.08
CA VAL A 151 7.25 3.57 10.12
C VAL A 151 7.91 2.53 11.02
N PHE A 152 9.22 2.35 10.93
CA PHE A 152 9.98 1.45 11.81
C PHE A 152 9.78 1.81 13.29
N GLN A 153 9.93 3.10 13.66
CA GLN A 153 9.71 3.60 15.01
C GLN A 153 8.23 3.50 15.44
N ALA A 154 7.30 3.74 14.50
CA ALA A 154 5.86 3.65 14.77
C ALA A 154 5.43 2.21 15.08
N ASN A 155 6.03 1.21 14.45
CA ASN A 155 5.75 -0.20 14.73
C ASN A 155 6.23 -0.57 16.15
N ASP A 156 7.44 -0.14 16.55
CA ASP A 156 7.93 -0.28 17.93
C ASP A 156 7.01 0.42 18.95
N PHE A 157 6.53 1.63 18.63
CA PHE A 157 5.60 2.38 19.47
C PHE A 157 4.24 1.67 19.63
N LYS A 158 3.68 1.13 18.53
CA LYS A 158 2.40 0.40 18.55
C LYS A 158 2.46 -0.84 19.43
N GLU A 159 3.58 -1.55 19.42
CA GLU A 159 3.78 -2.73 20.30
C GLU A 159 3.80 -2.35 21.77
N LYS A 160 4.46 -1.23 22.11
CA LYS A 160 4.60 -0.74 23.50
C LYS A 160 3.35 -0.03 24.02
N HIS A 161 2.56 0.64 23.15
CA HIS A 161 1.46 1.54 23.53
C HIS A 161 0.15 1.22 22.80
N LYS A 162 -0.45 0.07 23.10
CA LYS A 162 -1.66 -0.44 22.42
C LYS A 162 -2.85 0.54 22.37
N PHE A 163 -3.01 1.42 23.36
CA PHE A 163 -4.10 2.41 23.41
C PHE A 163 -3.85 3.65 22.54
N LEU A 164 -2.59 3.92 22.15
CA LEU A 164 -2.17 5.10 21.40
C LEU A 164 -1.78 4.79 19.95
N GLN A 165 -2.13 3.60 19.46
CA GLN A 165 -1.76 3.14 18.10
C GLN A 165 -2.14 4.12 16.99
N LYS A 166 -3.27 4.83 17.15
CA LYS A 166 -3.75 5.86 16.21
C LYS A 166 -2.75 7.00 16.01
N TYR A 167 -1.94 7.31 17.03
CA TYR A 167 -0.99 8.42 17.01
C TYR A 167 0.46 7.94 16.80
N ALA A 168 0.68 6.65 16.61
CA ALA A 168 2.02 6.05 16.56
C ALA A 168 2.89 6.70 15.49
N TYR A 169 2.35 6.94 14.31
CA TYR A 169 3.06 7.56 13.21
C TYR A 169 3.53 8.98 13.57
N MET A 170 2.62 9.85 14.00
CA MET A 170 2.94 11.23 14.39
C MET A 170 3.91 11.29 15.57
N ALA A 171 3.74 10.42 16.58
CA ALA A 171 4.62 10.36 17.75
C ALA A 171 6.05 9.89 17.40
N SER A 172 6.23 9.18 16.29
CA SER A 172 7.52 8.65 15.85
C SER A 172 8.34 9.62 15.00
N ILE A 173 7.70 10.66 14.42
CA ILE A 173 8.38 11.65 13.57
C ILE A 173 9.58 12.32 14.27
N PRO A 174 9.47 12.86 15.51
CA PRO A 174 10.60 13.54 16.15
C PRO A 174 11.79 12.60 16.36
N LYS A 175 11.54 11.34 16.74
CA LYS A 175 12.58 10.34 16.97
C LYS A 175 13.25 9.89 15.66
N ALA A 176 12.48 9.74 14.60
CA ALA A 176 13.02 9.41 13.29
C ALA A 176 13.90 10.53 12.73
N LEU A 177 13.47 11.79 12.88
CA LEU A 177 14.26 12.97 12.49
C LEU A 177 15.55 13.12 13.31
N GLN A 178 15.55 12.74 14.59
CA GLN A 178 16.77 12.71 15.41
C GLN A 178 17.75 11.61 14.98
N ALA A 179 17.27 10.49 14.42
CA ALA A 179 18.10 9.41 13.93
C ALA A 179 18.89 9.76 12.65
N GLY A 180 18.51 10.83 11.98
CA GLY A 180 19.15 11.35 10.79
C GLY A 180 18.16 11.72 9.69
N THR A 181 18.52 12.75 8.93
CA THR A 181 17.71 13.25 7.81
C THR A 181 18.46 13.24 6.48
N ALA A 182 19.66 12.66 6.45
CA ALA A 182 20.49 12.56 5.26
C ALA A 182 20.84 11.09 5.02
N PHE A 183 20.34 10.54 3.92
CA PHE A 183 20.62 9.17 3.50
C PHE A 183 21.42 9.22 2.21
N ASP A 184 22.61 8.63 2.23
CA ASP A 184 23.51 8.58 1.07
C ASP A 184 23.14 7.39 0.18
N ILE A 185 22.04 7.57 -0.56
CA ILE A 185 21.44 6.58 -1.45
C ILE A 185 21.82 6.93 -2.89
N GLY A 186 22.34 5.97 -3.64
CA GLY A 186 22.41 6.05 -5.10
C GLY A 186 21.05 5.68 -5.69
N LEU A 187 20.50 6.56 -6.50
CA LEU A 187 19.27 6.34 -7.24
C LEU A 187 19.57 6.30 -8.73
N THR A 188 19.07 5.28 -9.42
CA THR A 188 19.09 5.22 -10.89
C THR A 188 17.69 4.90 -11.37
N ALA A 189 17.02 5.87 -11.99
CA ALA A 189 15.70 5.69 -12.57
C ALA A 189 15.81 5.48 -14.08
N ARG A 190 14.98 4.61 -14.65
CA ARG A 190 14.90 4.33 -16.09
C ARG A 190 13.48 4.39 -16.58
N LYS A 191 13.33 4.77 -17.86
CA LYS A 191 12.08 4.69 -18.59
C LYS A 191 12.37 4.15 -19.99
N ASP A 192 11.67 3.08 -20.38
CA ASP A 192 11.89 2.40 -21.66
C ASP A 192 13.36 2.04 -21.92
N GLY A 193 14.09 1.67 -20.85
CA GLY A 193 15.52 1.33 -20.85
C GLY A 193 16.49 2.51 -20.87
N ALA A 194 15.99 3.74 -21.01
CA ALA A 194 16.82 4.95 -20.96
C ALA A 194 16.95 5.48 -19.52
N GLU A 195 18.18 5.79 -19.09
CA GLU A 195 18.45 6.37 -17.79
C GLU A 195 17.98 7.83 -17.71
N LEU A 196 17.29 8.17 -16.64
CA LEU A 196 16.78 9.52 -16.36
C LEU A 196 17.79 10.30 -15.53
N LYS A 197 17.90 11.60 -15.82
CA LYS A 197 18.73 12.49 -15.03
C LYS A 197 17.99 12.85 -13.73
N LEU A 198 18.60 12.54 -12.60
CA LEU A 198 18.11 12.88 -11.28
C LEU A 198 18.96 13.98 -10.64
N MET A 199 18.41 14.71 -9.66
CA MET A 199 19.20 15.56 -8.80
C MET A 199 20.11 14.69 -7.91
N ASP A 200 21.36 15.11 -7.68
CA ASP A 200 22.28 14.38 -6.80
C ASP A 200 21.84 14.46 -5.33
N GLY A 201 22.00 13.32 -4.61
CA GLY A 201 21.75 13.24 -3.17
C GLY A 201 22.85 13.92 -2.31
N PRO A 202 22.75 13.86 -0.98
CA PRO A 202 21.93 12.96 -0.16
C PRO A 202 20.47 13.35 -0.07
N TYR A 203 19.61 12.34 0.18
CA TYR A 203 18.18 12.51 0.22
C TYR A 203 17.62 12.37 1.64
N ILE A 204 16.52 13.07 1.93
CA ILE A 204 15.69 12.81 3.11
C ILE A 204 14.76 11.63 2.84
N LEU A 205 14.25 11.55 1.61
CA LEU A 205 13.23 10.63 1.16
C LEU A 205 13.44 10.28 -0.30
N ALA A 206 13.25 9.00 -0.63
CA ALA A 206 13.09 8.54 -2.00
C ALA A 206 11.93 7.53 -2.03
N ALA A 207 10.78 7.94 -2.55
CA ALA A 207 9.55 7.17 -2.60
C ALA A 207 9.18 6.83 -4.03
N LEU A 208 8.98 5.55 -4.32
CA LEU A 208 8.46 5.07 -5.59
C LEU A 208 6.97 4.81 -5.43
N CYS A 209 6.18 5.50 -6.23
CA CYS A 209 4.74 5.56 -6.11
C CYS A 209 4.04 4.87 -7.27
N ASN A 210 3.14 3.94 -6.96
CA ASN A 210 2.08 3.46 -7.82
C ASN A 210 0.76 4.15 -7.42
N GLY A 211 0.50 4.32 -6.11
CA GLY A 211 -0.65 5.03 -5.56
C GLY A 211 -0.37 6.48 -5.22
N VAL A 212 -1.37 7.15 -4.63
CA VAL A 212 -1.37 8.61 -4.44
C VAL A 212 -0.97 9.06 -3.03
N MET A 213 -1.14 8.21 -2.01
CA MET A 213 -0.95 8.60 -0.63
C MET A 213 -0.54 7.42 0.27
N TYR A 214 0.15 7.73 1.37
CA TYR A 214 0.56 6.76 2.39
C TYR A 214 0.71 7.41 3.77
N GLY A 215 1.13 6.67 4.78
CA GLY A 215 1.47 7.20 6.11
C GLY A 215 0.32 7.88 6.85
N GLY A 216 -0.94 7.49 6.55
CA GLY A 216 -2.13 8.05 7.21
C GLY A 216 -2.59 9.38 6.64
N GLY A 217 -2.37 9.62 5.34
CA GLY A 217 -2.89 10.80 4.66
C GLY A 217 -1.85 11.68 3.95
N PHE A 218 -0.59 11.26 3.91
CA PHE A 218 0.45 11.91 3.13
C PHE A 218 0.21 11.75 1.63
N ARG A 219 -0.15 12.80 0.94
CA ARG A 219 -0.38 12.83 -0.51
C ARG A 219 0.92 13.10 -1.23
N ILE A 220 1.76 12.09 -1.38
CA ILE A 220 3.08 12.24 -2.00
C ILE A 220 3.02 12.26 -3.53
N ASN A 221 2.00 11.63 -4.12
CA ASN A 221 1.77 11.56 -5.56
C ASN A 221 0.28 11.81 -5.86
N PRO A 222 -0.19 13.08 -5.74
CA PRO A 222 -1.61 13.40 -5.80
C PRO A 222 -2.27 13.06 -7.14
N ASP A 223 -1.53 13.08 -8.24
CA ASP A 223 -2.01 12.83 -9.61
C ASP A 223 -1.71 11.40 -10.10
N GLY A 224 -1.16 10.54 -9.22
CA GLY A 224 -0.76 9.17 -9.54
C GLY A 224 -1.88 8.31 -10.11
N GLN A 225 -1.56 7.56 -11.16
CA GLN A 225 -2.46 6.61 -11.81
C GLN A 225 -1.93 5.20 -11.62
N VAL A 226 -2.80 4.29 -11.18
CA VAL A 226 -2.42 2.92 -10.82
C VAL A 226 -2.54 1.91 -11.95
N ASN A 227 -2.71 2.35 -13.20
CA ASN A 227 -2.98 1.48 -14.36
C ASN A 227 -2.46 2.03 -15.69
N ASP A 228 -1.49 2.91 -15.67
CA ASP A 228 -0.87 3.50 -16.86
C ASP A 228 0.45 2.81 -17.27
N GLY A 229 0.87 1.80 -16.50
CA GLY A 229 2.09 1.05 -16.73
C GLY A 229 3.36 1.80 -16.37
N LEU A 230 3.27 2.83 -15.52
CA LEU A 230 4.36 3.68 -15.07
C LEU A 230 4.36 3.82 -13.54
N LEU A 231 5.47 4.28 -13.01
CA LEU A 231 5.67 4.61 -11.61
C LEU A 231 6.19 6.04 -11.51
N GLU A 232 6.00 6.67 -10.37
CA GLU A 232 6.54 7.99 -10.10
C GLU A 232 7.53 7.93 -8.94
N LEU A 233 8.80 8.22 -9.22
CA LEU A 233 9.83 8.38 -8.20
C LEU A 233 9.81 9.81 -7.71
N VAL A 234 9.35 10.02 -6.48
CA VAL A 234 9.37 11.29 -5.76
C VAL A 234 10.54 11.26 -4.79
N TYR A 235 11.46 12.22 -4.89
CA TYR A 235 12.62 12.27 -4.01
C TYR A 235 12.88 13.69 -3.50
N VAL A 236 13.32 13.76 -2.25
CA VAL A 236 13.54 15.02 -1.53
C VAL A 236 15.00 15.07 -1.07
N GLN A 237 15.73 16.09 -1.50
CA GLN A 237 17.10 16.35 -1.04
C GLN A 237 17.12 16.78 0.43
N THR A 238 18.30 16.66 1.05
CA THR A 238 18.50 17.13 2.42
C THR A 238 18.30 18.63 2.52
N MET A 239 17.63 19.04 3.59
CA MET A 239 17.37 20.45 3.89
C MET A 239 17.47 20.70 5.39
N PRO A 240 17.61 21.97 5.82
CA PRO A 240 17.60 22.35 7.23
C PRO A 240 16.30 21.91 7.94
N MET A 241 16.40 21.49 9.20
CA MET A 241 15.28 20.93 10.00
C MET A 241 14.03 21.82 10.02
N HIS A 242 14.19 23.15 10.05
CA HIS A 242 13.04 24.05 10.07
C HIS A 242 12.23 24.03 8.75
N LYS A 243 12.87 23.73 7.61
CA LYS A 243 12.20 23.54 6.32
C LYS A 243 11.44 22.20 6.28
N ILE A 244 11.95 21.15 6.93
CA ILE A 244 11.31 19.83 6.94
C ILE A 244 9.88 19.89 7.45
N LEU A 245 9.60 20.67 8.50
CA LEU A 245 8.25 20.82 9.06
C LEU A 245 7.29 21.47 8.06
N ALA A 246 7.77 22.46 7.30
CA ALA A 246 6.97 23.12 6.25
C ALA A 246 6.68 22.14 5.09
N VAL A 247 7.67 21.34 4.72
CA VAL A 247 7.54 20.31 3.68
C VAL A 247 6.52 19.25 4.11
N LEU A 248 6.60 18.76 5.35
CA LEU A 248 5.62 17.81 5.90
C LEU A 248 4.18 18.36 5.80
N TYR A 249 3.98 19.64 6.16
CA TYR A 249 2.67 20.28 6.04
C TYR A 249 2.18 20.33 4.58
N LYS A 250 3.07 20.68 3.63
CA LYS A 250 2.73 20.72 2.19
C LYS A 250 2.33 19.36 1.65
N PHE A 251 3.00 18.27 2.06
CA PHE A 251 2.61 16.91 1.70
C PHE A 251 1.22 16.53 2.22
N PHE A 252 0.88 16.88 3.47
CA PHE A 252 -0.47 16.65 3.99
C PHE A 252 -1.54 17.42 3.22
N ALA A 253 -1.21 18.64 2.78
CA ALA A 253 -2.11 19.47 2.00
C ALA A 253 -2.16 19.06 0.51
N GLY A 254 -1.21 18.24 0.04
CA GLY A 254 -1.07 17.87 -1.38
C GLY A 254 -0.59 19.04 -2.27
N ASN A 255 0.11 20.03 -1.70
CA ASN A 255 0.55 21.27 -2.37
C ASN A 255 2.09 21.40 -2.28
N HIS A 256 2.83 20.39 -2.72
CA HIS A 256 4.30 20.35 -2.58
C HIS A 256 5.07 20.53 -3.89
N GLU A 257 4.39 20.78 -5.00
CA GLU A 257 4.99 20.95 -6.34
C GLU A 257 5.97 22.15 -6.42
N ASP A 258 5.83 23.17 -5.56
CA ASP A 258 6.67 24.36 -5.54
C ASP A 258 7.96 24.23 -4.72
N LEU A 259 8.34 23.03 -4.29
CA LEU A 259 9.52 22.82 -3.45
C LEU A 259 10.75 22.62 -4.32
N GLU A 260 11.75 23.53 -4.20
CA GLU A 260 13.03 23.45 -4.93
C GLU A 260 13.85 22.20 -4.60
N GLU A 261 13.71 21.66 -3.38
CA GLU A 261 14.43 20.48 -2.90
C GLU A 261 13.70 19.16 -3.22
N LEU A 262 12.50 19.23 -3.83
CA LEU A 262 11.71 18.09 -4.27
C LEU A 262 11.73 18.01 -5.79
N ASP A 263 11.90 16.80 -6.30
CA ASP A 263 11.73 16.51 -7.72
C ASP A 263 11.01 15.17 -7.87
N ASN A 264 10.40 14.95 -9.02
CA ASN A 264 9.76 13.70 -9.37
C ASN A 264 10.05 13.34 -10.83
N VAL A 265 10.15 12.05 -11.09
CA VAL A 265 10.31 11.52 -12.44
C VAL A 265 9.40 10.32 -12.67
N ILE A 266 8.80 10.27 -13.87
CA ILE A 266 8.00 9.14 -14.31
C ILE A 266 8.93 8.08 -14.91
N CYS A 267 8.89 6.87 -14.38
CA CYS A 267 9.80 5.78 -14.71
C CYS A 267 9.08 4.42 -14.76
N ASP A 268 9.79 3.40 -15.20
CA ASP A 268 9.33 2.00 -15.17
C ASP A 268 10.25 1.10 -14.34
N GLU A 269 11.46 1.59 -14.02
CA GLU A 269 12.44 0.91 -13.19
C GLU A 269 13.22 1.93 -12.33
N VAL A 270 13.49 1.55 -11.07
CA VAL A 270 14.40 2.29 -10.18
C VAL A 270 15.31 1.31 -9.47
N VAL A 271 16.61 1.61 -9.47
CA VAL A 271 17.62 0.92 -8.65
C VAL A 271 17.98 1.81 -7.46
N TYR A 272 17.87 1.25 -6.27
CA TYR A 272 18.32 1.85 -5.02
C TYR A 272 19.61 1.17 -4.58
N ALA A 273 20.62 1.93 -4.24
CA ALA A 273 21.90 1.40 -3.75
C ALA A 273 22.41 2.24 -2.58
N SER A 274 22.73 1.62 -1.45
CA SER A 274 23.46 2.28 -0.38
C SER A 274 24.88 2.53 -0.83
N LYS A 275 25.38 3.76 -0.73
CA LYS A 275 26.74 4.11 -1.17
C LYS A 275 27.83 3.55 -0.25
N ASP A 276 27.51 3.30 1.02
CA ASP A 276 28.42 2.69 2.00
C ASP A 276 28.24 1.17 2.13
N GLY A 277 27.29 0.58 1.39
CA GLY A 277 26.98 -0.85 1.42
C GLY A 277 26.17 -1.29 2.65
N SER A 278 25.79 -0.39 3.55
CA SER A 278 24.95 -0.71 4.71
C SER A 278 23.49 -1.02 4.29
N PRO A 279 22.77 -1.86 5.03
CA PRO A 279 21.35 -2.09 4.75
C PRO A 279 20.52 -0.82 4.96
N MET A 280 19.73 -0.48 3.95
CA MET A 280 18.70 0.56 4.01
C MET A 280 17.39 -0.02 4.55
N ILE A 281 16.64 0.77 5.28
CA ILE A 281 15.28 0.43 5.71
C ILE A 281 14.31 0.78 4.58
N LEU A 282 13.59 -0.24 4.09
CA LEU A 282 12.55 -0.12 3.08
C LEU A 282 11.18 -0.19 3.75
N ASN A 283 10.32 0.72 3.41
CA ASN A 283 8.91 0.68 3.75
C ASN A 283 8.11 0.29 2.51
N CYS A 284 7.49 -0.90 2.52
CA CYS A 284 6.66 -1.42 1.44
C CYS A 284 5.21 -1.53 1.94
N ASP A 285 4.35 -0.56 1.59
CA ASP A 285 2.95 -0.49 2.06
C ASP A 285 2.79 -0.53 3.61
N GLY A 286 3.79 -0.09 4.37
CA GLY A 286 3.81 -0.14 5.84
C GLY A 286 4.56 -1.33 6.44
N GLU A 287 5.01 -2.29 5.63
CA GLU A 287 5.84 -3.41 6.04
C GLU A 287 7.33 -3.07 5.83
N ILE A 288 8.19 -3.49 6.76
CA ILE A 288 9.60 -3.09 6.79
C ILE A 288 10.50 -4.23 6.34
N TYR A 289 11.39 -3.91 5.40
CA TYR A 289 12.46 -4.79 4.90
C TYR A 289 13.81 -4.09 4.99
N GLN A 290 14.90 -4.82 4.75
CA GLN A 290 16.26 -4.27 4.76
C GLN A 290 17.07 -4.87 3.61
N LEU A 291 17.60 -4.02 2.74
CA LEU A 291 18.49 -4.37 1.63
C LEU A 291 19.53 -3.26 1.42
N SER A 292 20.74 -3.62 0.99
CA SER A 292 21.77 -2.64 0.63
C SER A 292 21.63 -2.15 -0.81
N THR A 293 21.13 -3.01 -1.70
CA THR A 293 20.84 -2.71 -3.10
C THR A 293 19.64 -3.52 -3.54
N PHE A 294 18.76 -2.89 -4.30
CA PHE A 294 17.59 -3.56 -4.85
C PHE A 294 17.03 -2.80 -6.05
N THR A 295 16.30 -3.52 -6.86
CA THR A 295 15.61 -3.03 -8.04
C THR A 295 14.10 -2.99 -7.81
N CYS A 296 13.46 -1.95 -8.27
CA CYS A 296 12.00 -1.85 -8.33
C CYS A 296 11.57 -1.71 -9.78
N GLN A 297 10.62 -2.52 -10.21
CA GLN A 297 10.10 -2.49 -11.57
C GLN A 297 8.58 -2.38 -11.56
N VAL A 298 8.00 -1.69 -12.54
CA VAL A 298 6.55 -1.74 -12.72
C VAL A 298 6.14 -3.13 -13.19
N ARG A 299 5.23 -3.77 -12.46
CA ARG A 299 4.48 -4.93 -12.94
C ARG A 299 3.15 -4.44 -13.50
N LYS A 300 3.07 -4.27 -14.81
CA LYS A 300 1.86 -3.77 -15.49
C LYS A 300 0.72 -4.76 -15.37
N LEU A 301 -0.48 -4.24 -15.09
CA LEU A 301 -1.72 -5.02 -15.01
C LEU A 301 -1.57 -6.25 -14.09
N ALA A 302 -0.90 -6.06 -12.97
CA ALA A 302 -0.49 -7.10 -12.03
C ALA A 302 -1.67 -7.84 -11.38
N TYR A 303 -2.77 -7.14 -11.20
CA TYR A 303 -3.99 -7.70 -10.59
C TYR A 303 -5.24 -6.95 -11.04
N LYS A 304 -6.36 -7.66 -11.04
CA LYS A 304 -7.69 -7.09 -11.30
C LYS A 304 -8.35 -6.64 -10.00
N ARG A 305 -8.84 -5.42 -9.93
CA ARG A 305 -9.55 -4.90 -8.75
C ARG A 305 -10.95 -4.40 -9.05
N ILE A 306 -11.80 -4.33 -8.02
CA ILE A 306 -13.08 -3.58 -8.06
C ILE A 306 -12.78 -2.07 -8.18
N ILE A 307 -13.54 -1.37 -9.04
CA ILE A 307 -13.46 0.09 -9.23
C ILE A 307 -14.80 0.77 -8.99
#